data_c5a3645e447d754d4d1bf3466404621c
#
_entry.id   c5a3645e447d754d4d1bf3466404621c
#
_cell.length_a   1.000
_cell.length_b   1.000
_cell.length_c   1.000
_cell.angle_alpha   90.00
_cell.angle_beta   90.00
_cell.angle_gamma   90.00
#
_symmetry.space_group_name_H-M   'P 1'
#
loop_
_entity.id
_entity.type
_entity.pdbx_description
1 polymer ?
#
loop_
_entity_poly.entity_id
_entity_poly.type
_entity_poly.pdbx_seq_one_letter_code
_entity_poly.pdbx_strand_id
1 'polypeptide(L)'
;MGALSWPEEALRANIIAQVSLALNRIWTEWYPSRGYSFNITGSPGYDQAYVKGRTVFAVMERLTAELFNTYVQRSGDAEPYYTEYCDGRTVTCPGMKQWGTVDRAREGMNALQILRYYYGNRVQLVTTDNIAAIPSSYPGSPLRRGSTGTNVRILQKQLSRI
;
A
#
# COMPACT_ATOMS: atom_id res chain seq x y z
N MET A 1 12.50 -13.54 13.82
CA MET A 1 11.71 -14.69 14.30
C MET A 1 10.19 -14.50 14.29
N GLY A 2 9.64 -13.27 14.35
CA GLY A 2 8.19 -13.05 14.48
C GLY A 2 7.32 -13.50 13.28
N ALA A 3 7.71 -13.21 12.06
CA ALA A 3 6.84 -13.42 10.88
C ALA A 3 6.59 -14.89 10.50
N LEU A 4 7.48 -15.81 10.85
CA LEU A 4 7.32 -17.24 10.56
C LEU A 4 6.27 -17.95 11.44
N SER A 5 5.89 -17.36 12.58
CA SER A 5 4.90 -17.90 13.51
C SER A 5 3.54 -17.19 13.44
N TRP A 6 3.40 -16.21 12.58
CA TRP A 6 2.14 -15.47 12.43
C TRP A 6 1.16 -16.26 11.55
N PRO A 7 -0.12 -16.28 11.92
CA PRO A 7 -1.16 -16.83 11.03
C PRO A 7 -1.15 -16.11 9.68
N GLU A 8 -1.39 -16.85 8.60
CA GLU A 8 -1.36 -16.29 7.23
C GLU A 8 -2.34 -15.13 7.05
N GLU A 9 -3.53 -15.20 7.64
CA GLU A 9 -4.53 -14.14 7.57
C GLU A 9 -4.06 -12.82 8.23
N ALA A 10 -3.25 -12.91 9.27
CA ALA A 10 -2.61 -11.72 9.86
C ALA A 10 -1.59 -11.11 8.91
N LEU A 11 -0.76 -11.93 8.24
CA LEU A 11 0.20 -11.47 7.24
C LEU A 11 -0.52 -10.83 6.05
N ARG A 12 -1.58 -11.46 5.54
CA ARG A 12 -2.43 -10.93 4.45
C ARG A 12 -3.00 -9.56 4.80
N ALA A 13 -3.61 -9.41 5.97
CA ALA A 13 -4.17 -8.14 6.42
C ALA A 13 -3.10 -7.03 6.49
N ASN A 14 -1.91 -7.35 7.01
CA ASN A 14 -0.80 -6.41 7.10
C ASN A 14 -0.27 -5.99 5.71
N ILE A 15 -0.11 -6.94 4.77
CA ILE A 15 0.34 -6.64 3.40
C ILE A 15 -0.68 -5.74 2.70
N ILE A 16 -1.96 -6.08 2.76
CA ILE A 16 -3.04 -5.30 2.12
C ILE A 16 -3.09 -3.88 2.70
N ALA A 17 -2.94 -3.73 4.02
CA ALA A 17 -2.89 -2.40 4.64
C ALA A 17 -1.68 -1.59 4.15
N GLN A 18 -0.50 -2.19 4.03
CA GLN A 18 0.70 -1.51 3.53
C GLN A 18 0.55 -1.07 2.07
N VAL A 19 0.01 -1.95 1.21
CA VAL A 19 -0.31 -1.62 -0.19
C VAL A 19 -1.31 -0.47 -0.26
N SER A 20 -2.36 -0.52 0.54
CA SER A 20 -3.43 0.51 0.55
C SER A 20 -2.92 1.88 0.98
N LEU A 21 -2.08 1.94 2.01
CA LEU A 21 -1.45 3.18 2.47
C LEU A 21 -0.58 3.80 1.36
N ALA A 22 0.26 2.98 0.71
CA ALA A 22 1.11 3.46 -0.38
C ALA A 22 0.28 3.97 -1.56
N LEU A 23 -0.76 3.24 -1.96
CA LEU A 23 -1.66 3.65 -3.04
C LEU A 23 -2.45 4.92 -2.69
N ASN A 24 -2.90 5.09 -1.44
CA ASN A 24 -3.56 6.31 -1.00
C ASN A 24 -2.61 7.52 -1.11
N ARG A 25 -1.35 7.39 -0.69
CA ARG A 25 -0.35 8.46 -0.81
C ARG A 25 -0.11 8.89 -2.25
N ILE A 26 -0.07 7.91 -3.17
CA ILE A 26 0.09 8.15 -4.62
C ILE A 26 -1.18 8.78 -5.20
N TRP A 27 -2.34 8.22 -4.90
CA TRP A 27 -3.62 8.68 -5.42
C TRP A 27 -3.95 10.12 -5.01
N THR A 28 -3.73 10.44 -3.73
CA THR A 28 -4.02 11.77 -3.18
C THR A 28 -2.90 12.78 -3.46
N GLU A 29 -1.81 12.36 -4.11
CA GLU A 29 -0.61 13.21 -4.31
C GLU A 29 -0.16 13.89 -3.01
N TRP A 30 -0.25 13.16 -1.89
CA TRP A 30 -0.06 13.72 -0.54
C TRP A 30 1.20 14.55 -0.39
N TYR A 31 2.35 14.06 -0.85
CA TYR A 31 3.62 14.76 -0.81
C TYR A 31 3.81 15.74 -1.97
N PRO A 32 3.53 15.36 -3.24
CA PRO A 32 3.65 16.28 -4.38
C PRO A 32 2.80 17.55 -4.23
N SER A 33 1.57 17.43 -3.72
CA SER A 33 0.70 18.59 -3.46
C SER A 33 1.26 19.57 -2.40
N ARG A 34 2.26 19.15 -1.62
CA ARG A 34 2.96 19.94 -0.61
C ARG A 34 4.36 20.38 -1.06
N GLY A 35 4.67 20.22 -2.35
CA GLY A 35 5.94 20.65 -2.95
C GLY A 35 7.10 19.65 -2.81
N TYR A 36 6.84 18.40 -2.40
CA TYR A 36 7.87 17.37 -2.32
C TYR A 36 7.99 16.62 -3.65
N SER A 37 9.19 16.12 -3.97
CA SER A 37 9.49 15.38 -5.20
C SER A 37 9.36 13.85 -5.06
N PHE A 38 8.72 13.37 -4.01
CA PHE A 38 8.51 11.94 -3.75
C PHE A 38 7.05 11.67 -3.39
N ASN A 39 6.61 10.41 -3.50
CA ASN A 39 5.23 9.99 -3.24
C ASN A 39 5.03 9.36 -1.85
N ILE A 40 6.09 8.81 -1.24
CA ILE A 40 6.04 8.14 0.05
C ILE A 40 7.41 8.20 0.73
N THR A 41 7.45 8.18 2.06
CA THR A 41 8.70 8.14 2.82
C THR A 41 9.01 6.72 3.29
N GLY A 42 10.30 6.44 3.53
CA GLY A 42 10.77 5.23 4.20
C GLY A 42 10.81 5.36 5.74
N SER A 43 10.17 6.37 6.30
CA SER A 43 10.16 6.64 7.74
C SER A 43 8.86 6.15 8.39
N PRO A 44 8.92 5.30 9.42
CA PRO A 44 7.72 4.78 10.10
C PRO A 44 6.95 5.85 10.88
N GLY A 45 7.56 7.00 11.15
CA GLY A 45 6.88 8.13 11.79
C GLY A 45 5.93 8.89 10.85
N TYR A 46 6.07 8.68 9.54
CA TYR A 46 5.25 9.35 8.53
C TYR A 46 4.45 8.37 7.66
N ASP A 47 5.08 7.29 7.21
CA ASP A 47 4.45 6.29 6.34
C ASP A 47 4.86 4.87 6.72
N GLN A 48 5.94 4.32 6.13
CA GLN A 48 6.32 2.91 6.28
C GLN A 48 7.84 2.79 6.48
N ALA A 49 8.26 1.89 7.37
CA ALA A 49 9.68 1.57 7.52
C ALA A 49 10.20 0.85 6.26
N TYR A 50 11.25 1.41 5.66
CA TYR A 50 11.97 0.77 4.55
C TYR A 50 13.44 0.61 4.90
N VAL A 51 13.94 -0.63 4.76
CA VAL A 51 15.37 -0.96 4.95
C VAL A 51 15.85 -1.70 3.71
N LYS A 52 16.69 -1.01 2.93
CA LYS A 52 17.30 -1.59 1.72
C LYS A 52 18.16 -2.83 2.07
N GLY A 53 17.99 -3.91 1.31
CA GLY A 53 18.79 -5.14 1.47
C GLY A 53 18.38 -6.02 2.66
N ARG A 54 17.27 -5.72 3.32
CA ARG A 54 16.74 -6.58 4.39
C ARG A 54 16.32 -7.93 3.82
N THR A 55 16.72 -9.02 4.49
CA THR A 55 16.25 -10.37 4.15
C THR A 55 14.74 -10.48 4.32
N VAL A 56 14.07 -10.98 3.29
CA VAL A 56 12.62 -11.20 3.28
C VAL A 56 12.36 -12.70 3.44
N PHE A 57 11.34 -13.07 4.21
CA PHE A 57 10.93 -14.46 4.37
C PHE A 57 10.14 -14.92 3.11
N ALA A 58 10.38 -16.15 2.65
CA ALA A 58 9.72 -16.70 1.47
C ALA A 58 8.17 -16.62 1.51
N VAL A 59 7.57 -16.77 2.69
CA VAL A 59 6.11 -16.58 2.87
C VAL A 59 5.69 -15.14 2.57
N MET A 60 6.50 -14.15 2.94
CA MET A 60 6.19 -12.74 2.66
C MET A 60 6.34 -12.43 1.17
N GLU A 61 7.37 -12.98 0.50
CA GLU A 61 7.53 -12.84 -0.95
C GLU A 61 6.33 -13.41 -1.71
N ARG A 62 5.91 -14.63 -1.37
CA ARG A 62 4.74 -15.28 -1.96
C ARG A 62 3.47 -14.47 -1.76
N LEU A 63 3.17 -14.09 -0.52
CA LEU A 63 1.96 -13.34 -0.19
C LEU A 63 1.96 -11.94 -0.80
N THR A 64 3.12 -11.28 -0.86
CA THR A 64 3.22 -9.95 -1.49
C THR A 64 2.98 -10.07 -3.00
N ALA A 65 3.54 -11.08 -3.67
CA ALA A 65 3.29 -11.33 -5.09
C ALA A 65 1.81 -11.62 -5.38
N GLU A 66 1.13 -12.35 -4.48
CA GLU A 66 -0.30 -12.66 -4.59
C GLU A 66 -1.20 -11.42 -4.37
N LEU A 67 -0.83 -10.56 -3.42
CA LEU A 67 -1.69 -9.47 -2.91
C LEU A 67 -1.28 -8.07 -3.40
N PHE A 68 -0.24 -7.97 -4.19
CA PHE A 68 0.31 -6.68 -4.64
C PHE A 68 -0.71 -5.79 -5.35
N ASN A 69 -1.70 -6.36 -6.00
CA ASN A 69 -2.76 -5.67 -6.72
C ASN A 69 -4.08 -5.57 -5.93
N THR A 70 -4.07 -5.92 -4.64
CA THR A 70 -5.24 -5.90 -3.77
C THR A 70 -5.09 -4.81 -2.71
N TYR A 71 -6.10 -3.96 -2.59
CA TYR A 71 -6.11 -2.86 -1.64
C TYR A 71 -7.47 -2.66 -0.97
N VAL A 72 -7.47 -1.90 0.12
CA VAL A 72 -8.68 -1.50 0.84
C VAL A 72 -9.30 -0.27 0.20
N GLN A 73 -10.61 -0.32 0.01
CA GLN A 73 -11.42 0.81 -0.43
C GLN A 73 -12.65 0.91 0.48
N ARG A 74 -13.10 2.12 0.79
CA ARG A 74 -14.39 2.28 1.46
C ARG A 74 -15.51 2.25 0.43
N SER A 75 -16.59 1.54 0.72
CA SER A 75 -17.76 1.47 -0.16
C SER A 75 -18.29 2.88 -0.47
N GLY A 76 -18.37 3.21 -1.75
CA GLY A 76 -18.79 4.51 -2.27
C GLY A 76 -17.66 5.50 -2.55
N ASP A 77 -16.42 5.22 -2.13
CA ASP A 77 -15.25 6.05 -2.41
C ASP A 77 -14.50 5.50 -3.63
N ALA A 78 -13.88 6.37 -4.43
CA ALA A 78 -13.05 5.95 -5.56
C ALA A 78 -11.58 5.76 -5.16
N GLU A 79 -11.15 6.39 -4.06
CA GLU A 79 -9.76 6.37 -3.61
C GLU A 79 -9.43 5.13 -2.79
N PRO A 80 -8.17 4.65 -2.83
CA PRO A 80 -7.66 3.68 -1.86
C PRO A 80 -7.78 4.25 -0.45
N TYR A 81 -8.25 3.44 0.50
CA TYR A 81 -8.42 3.87 1.88
C TYR A 81 -7.05 4.11 2.55
N TYR A 82 -6.93 5.21 3.32
CA TYR A 82 -5.75 5.47 4.13
C TYR A 82 -5.71 4.53 5.34
N THR A 83 -4.95 3.48 5.23
CA THR A 83 -4.83 2.40 6.21
C THR A 83 -3.66 2.67 7.17
N GLU A 84 -3.83 3.62 8.07
CA GLU A 84 -2.85 3.87 9.13
C GLU A 84 -2.62 2.61 9.98
N TYR A 85 -1.36 2.31 10.29
CA TYR A 85 -1.01 1.18 11.15
C TYR A 85 0.25 1.45 11.99
N CYS A 86 0.40 0.69 13.07
CA CYS A 86 1.58 0.68 13.92
C CYS A 86 1.83 -0.74 14.43
N ASP A 87 2.95 -0.96 15.14
CA ASP A 87 3.25 -2.26 15.70
C ASP A 87 2.24 -2.69 16.77
N GLY A 88 1.69 -1.74 17.53
CA GLY A 88 0.71 -1.97 18.59
C GLY A 88 1.31 -2.54 19.88
N ARG A 89 2.65 -2.50 20.02
CA ARG A 89 3.40 -2.89 21.22
C ARG A 89 4.29 -1.78 21.74
N THR A 90 5.17 -1.26 20.89
CA THR A 90 6.08 -0.17 21.24
C THR A 90 5.47 1.20 20.89
N VAL A 91 4.60 1.23 19.90
CA VAL A 91 3.88 2.43 19.44
C VAL A 91 2.38 2.13 19.37
N THR A 92 1.56 3.08 19.81
CA THR A 92 0.10 3.03 19.71
C THR A 92 -0.39 4.07 18.69
N CYS A 93 -1.35 3.70 17.85
CA CYS A 93 -1.98 4.56 16.85
C CYS A 93 -3.50 4.33 16.81
N PRO A 94 -4.30 5.22 16.22
CA PRO A 94 -5.73 4.99 16.01
C PRO A 94 -6.01 3.82 15.04
N GLY A 95 -5.10 3.57 14.09
CA GLY A 95 -5.22 2.55 13.05
C GLY A 95 -4.98 1.11 13.50
N MET A 96 -4.62 0.27 12.55
CA MET A 96 -4.41 -1.16 12.76
C MET A 96 -3.15 -1.43 13.59
N LYS A 97 -3.26 -2.32 14.58
CA LYS A 97 -2.14 -2.83 15.37
C LYS A 97 -1.64 -4.12 14.71
N GLN A 98 -0.40 -4.11 14.20
CA GLN A 98 0.16 -5.27 13.50
C GLN A 98 0.15 -6.53 14.37
N TRP A 99 0.59 -6.45 15.64
CA TRP A 99 0.51 -7.57 16.56
C TRP A 99 -0.94 -7.95 16.92
N GLY A 100 -1.85 -6.99 16.98
CA GLY A 100 -3.26 -7.26 17.20
C GLY A 100 -3.93 -8.05 16.07
N THR A 101 -3.39 -7.98 14.83
CA THR A 101 -3.90 -8.82 13.74
C THR A 101 -3.66 -10.31 14.00
N VAL A 102 -2.58 -10.66 14.70
CA VAL A 102 -2.27 -12.05 15.08
C VAL A 102 -3.34 -12.60 16.00
N ASP A 103 -3.77 -11.80 16.97
CA ASP A 103 -4.81 -12.23 17.92
C ASP A 103 -6.14 -12.43 17.18
N ARG A 104 -6.52 -11.51 16.32
CA ARG A 104 -7.74 -11.61 15.50
C ARG A 104 -7.72 -12.82 14.57
N ALA A 105 -6.58 -13.10 13.92
CA ALA A 105 -6.43 -14.29 13.09
C ALA A 105 -6.52 -15.59 13.89
N ARG A 106 -5.98 -15.61 15.11
CA ARG A 106 -6.12 -16.77 16.03
C ARG A 106 -7.54 -16.98 16.51
N GLU A 107 -8.36 -15.94 16.56
CA GLU A 107 -9.80 -16.01 16.82
C GLU A 107 -10.60 -16.48 15.60
N GLY A 108 -9.94 -16.80 14.47
CA GLY A 108 -10.57 -17.31 13.26
C GLY A 108 -10.98 -16.24 12.24
N MET A 109 -10.59 -14.97 12.44
CA MET A 109 -10.88 -13.90 11.47
C MET A 109 -9.99 -14.04 10.23
N ASN A 110 -10.61 -13.93 9.05
CA ASN A 110 -9.87 -13.77 7.79
C ASN A 110 -9.36 -12.31 7.62
N ALA A 111 -8.50 -12.08 6.61
CA ALA A 111 -7.87 -10.79 6.37
C ALA A 111 -8.89 -9.64 6.24
N LEU A 112 -10.00 -9.83 5.51
CA LEU A 112 -11.03 -8.80 5.37
C LEU A 112 -11.73 -8.51 6.71
N GLN A 113 -12.03 -9.52 7.51
CA GLN A 113 -12.63 -9.35 8.84
C GLN A 113 -11.69 -8.60 9.77
N ILE A 114 -10.39 -8.90 9.73
CA ILE A 114 -9.36 -8.16 10.47
C ILE A 114 -9.31 -6.69 10.05
N LEU A 115 -9.29 -6.42 8.75
CA LEU A 115 -9.30 -5.04 8.23
C LEU A 115 -10.57 -4.31 8.64
N ARG A 116 -11.74 -4.95 8.59
CA ARG A 116 -13.01 -4.38 9.06
C ARG A 116 -13.04 -4.10 10.55
N TYR A 117 -12.40 -4.92 11.34
CA TYR A 117 -12.26 -4.71 12.79
C TYR A 117 -11.57 -3.37 13.11
N TYR A 118 -10.52 -3.02 12.34
CA TYR A 118 -9.75 -1.79 12.56
C TYR A 118 -10.27 -0.56 11.80
N TYR A 119 -10.79 -0.74 10.59
CA TYR A 119 -11.17 0.36 9.69
C TYR A 119 -12.68 0.49 9.47
N GLY A 120 -13.47 -0.38 10.08
CA GLY A 120 -14.93 -0.35 10.03
C GLY A 120 -15.54 -1.20 8.91
N ASN A 121 -16.83 -1.53 9.06
CA ASN A 121 -17.53 -2.49 8.19
C ASN A 121 -17.74 -2.01 6.75
N ARG A 122 -17.54 -0.71 6.47
CA ARG A 122 -17.69 -0.15 5.12
C ARG A 122 -16.49 -0.42 4.21
N VAL A 123 -15.40 -0.97 4.74
CA VAL A 123 -14.25 -1.30 3.89
C VAL A 123 -14.46 -2.62 3.16
N GLN A 124 -13.96 -2.66 1.94
CA GLN A 124 -13.95 -3.80 1.02
C GLN A 124 -12.57 -3.96 0.40
N LEU A 125 -12.29 -5.14 -0.14
CA LEU A 125 -11.09 -5.39 -0.92
C LEU A 125 -11.40 -5.18 -2.40
N VAL A 126 -10.49 -4.50 -3.07
CA VAL A 126 -10.51 -4.28 -4.51
C VAL A 126 -9.23 -4.84 -5.11
N THR A 127 -9.36 -5.64 -6.15
CA THR A 127 -8.22 -6.14 -6.94
C THR A 127 -8.24 -5.46 -8.29
N THR A 128 -7.06 -5.01 -8.75
CA THR A 128 -6.93 -4.30 -10.03
C THR A 128 -5.79 -4.88 -10.88
N ASP A 129 -6.03 -5.06 -12.16
CA ASP A 129 -5.02 -5.49 -13.12
C ASP A 129 -4.14 -4.34 -13.63
N ASN A 130 -4.45 -3.09 -13.26
CA ASN A 130 -3.77 -1.91 -13.77
C ASN A 130 -2.41 -1.62 -13.10
N ILE A 131 -2.02 -2.34 -12.05
CA ILE A 131 -0.75 -2.09 -11.31
C ILE A 131 0.48 -2.50 -12.14
N ALA A 132 0.38 -3.53 -12.97
CA ALA A 132 1.47 -4.00 -13.81
C ALA A 132 1.88 -3.02 -14.93
N ALA A 133 1.13 -1.96 -15.13
CA ALA A 133 1.32 -0.99 -16.22
C ALA A 133 1.79 0.39 -15.73
N ILE A 134 2.33 0.54 -14.51
CA ILE A 134 3.02 1.78 -14.15
C ILE A 134 4.40 1.73 -14.81
N PRO A 135 4.58 2.39 -15.97
CA PRO A 135 5.90 2.51 -16.56
C PRO A 135 6.77 3.27 -15.56
N SER A 136 8.06 2.95 -15.52
CA SER A 136 9.03 3.79 -14.81
C SER A 136 8.68 5.27 -15.04
N SER A 137 8.48 6.03 -13.98
CA SER A 137 8.12 7.46 -14.05
C SER A 137 9.19 8.30 -14.76
N TYR A 138 10.37 7.74 -14.99
CA TYR A 138 11.45 8.37 -15.74
C TYR A 138 11.73 7.57 -17.02
N PRO A 139 11.52 8.17 -18.21
CA PRO A 139 11.70 7.49 -19.51
C PRO A 139 13.16 7.26 -19.90
N GLY A 140 14.14 7.43 -19.01
CA GLY A 140 15.57 7.30 -19.29
C GLY A 140 16.21 8.52 -19.97
N SER A 141 15.38 9.44 -20.47
CA SER A 141 15.82 10.73 -21.06
C SER A 141 14.79 11.82 -20.75
N PRO A 142 15.22 13.08 -20.53
CA PRO A 142 14.29 14.17 -20.25
C PRO A 142 13.37 14.44 -21.47
N LEU A 143 12.07 14.51 -21.20
CA LEU A 143 11.09 14.97 -22.20
C LEU A 143 11.13 16.51 -22.27
N ARG A 144 11.20 17.05 -23.48
CA ARG A 144 11.27 18.49 -23.75
C ARG A 144 10.14 18.90 -24.70
N ARG A 145 9.92 20.20 -24.83
CA ARG A 145 8.99 20.74 -25.85
C ARG A 145 9.41 20.23 -27.24
N GLY A 146 8.48 19.62 -27.96
CA GLY A 146 8.72 18.97 -29.24
C GLY A 146 9.08 17.49 -29.19
N SER A 147 9.24 16.89 -27.97
CA SER A 147 9.38 15.44 -27.82
C SER A 147 8.12 14.73 -28.31
N THR A 148 8.31 13.58 -29.00
CA THR A 148 7.23 12.73 -29.52
C THR A 148 7.47 11.28 -29.13
N GLY A 149 6.44 10.43 -29.21
CA GLY A 149 6.57 8.99 -28.99
C GLY A 149 5.83 8.48 -27.75
N THR A 150 6.08 7.22 -27.41
CA THR A 150 5.36 6.50 -26.33
C THR A 150 5.48 7.16 -24.97
N ASN A 151 6.66 7.65 -24.60
CA ASN A 151 6.88 8.29 -23.30
C ASN A 151 6.10 9.61 -23.16
N VAL A 152 5.93 10.37 -24.24
CA VAL A 152 5.08 11.57 -24.26
C VAL A 152 3.62 11.20 -24.06
N ARG A 153 3.13 10.16 -24.73
CA ARG A 153 1.75 9.66 -24.57
C ARG A 153 1.48 9.18 -23.14
N ILE A 154 2.44 8.50 -22.52
CA ILE A 154 2.35 8.07 -21.13
C ILE A 154 2.22 9.27 -20.20
N LEU A 155 3.08 10.29 -20.34
CA LEU A 155 3.01 11.53 -19.58
C LEU A 155 1.66 12.24 -19.77
N GLN A 156 1.21 12.39 -21.02
CA GLN A 156 -0.09 13.01 -21.32
C GLN A 156 -1.27 12.24 -20.70
N LYS A 157 -1.22 10.89 -20.74
CA LYS A 157 -2.23 10.05 -20.10
C LYS A 157 -2.22 10.18 -18.56
N GLN A 158 -1.07 10.37 -17.96
CA GLN A 158 -0.96 10.62 -16.52
C GLN A 158 -1.53 12.00 -16.16
N LEU A 159 -1.16 13.04 -16.92
CA LEU A 159 -1.66 14.40 -16.71
C LEU A 159 -3.17 14.55 -16.95
N SER A 160 -3.76 13.75 -17.85
CA SER A 160 -5.21 13.78 -18.11
C SER A 160 -6.06 13.13 -17.01
N ARG A 161 -5.42 12.54 -16.00
CA ARG A 161 -6.09 11.91 -14.84
C ARG A 161 -6.09 12.79 -13.59
N ILE A 162 -5.46 13.94 -13.66
CA ILE A 162 -5.45 15.01 -12.66
C ILE A 162 -6.54 16.02 -12.99
#